data_7b0b2196dfda852401ab50cb6405d58a
#
_entry.id   7b0b2196dfda852401ab50cb6405d58a
#
_cell.length_a   1.000
_cell.length_b   1.000
_cell.length_c   1.000
_cell.angle_alpha   90.00
_cell.angle_beta   90.00
_cell.angle_gamma   90.00
#
_symmetry.space_group_name_H-M   'P 1'
#
loop_
_entity.id
_entity.type
_entity.pdbx_description
1 polymer ?
#
loop_
_entity_poly.entity_id
_entity_poly.type
_entity_poly.pdbx_seq_one_letter_code
_entity_poly.pdbx_strand_id
1 'polypeptide(L)'
;MSVVAAGSAAIAIGGAIFKGIKAKNAREDAEERQAMMERQITAFENNRQDVINPYSDVTSLADLATDLSGGLSNSFANLGVATSAAEIQMEQTDIALANTLDTLQATGASAGGATALAQAAARSKQGVAAGIEKQEANNEKLEAQGAQRLQQQQMAEKQRVQGIQISEGGREQMANAQGRAFEFSSQENRDNMQL
;
A
#
# COMPACT_ATOMS: atom_id res chain seq x y z
N MET A 1 -16.35 -17.85 33.19
CA MET A 1 -15.32 -18.13 34.22
C MET A 1 -15.85 -19.18 35.20
N SER A 2 -15.94 -20.44 34.86
CA SER A 2 -16.42 -21.48 35.79
C SER A 2 -16.10 -22.91 35.38
N VAL A 3 -14.93 -23.18 34.80
CA VAL A 3 -14.52 -24.57 34.45
C VAL A 3 -13.20 -25.00 35.12
N VAL A 4 -12.47 -24.11 35.80
CA VAL A 4 -11.16 -24.41 36.41
C VAL A 4 -11.28 -25.10 37.80
N ALA A 5 -12.46 -25.11 38.43
CA ALA A 5 -12.62 -25.64 39.77
C ALA A 5 -12.83 -27.17 39.89
N ALA A 6 -13.09 -27.87 38.77
CA ALA A 6 -13.40 -29.32 38.82
C ALA A 6 -12.17 -30.24 38.77
N GLY A 7 -10.99 -29.73 38.35
CA GLY A 7 -9.77 -30.54 38.19
C GLY A 7 -8.98 -30.80 39.49
N SER A 8 -9.04 -29.90 40.45
CA SER A 8 -8.22 -29.97 41.67
C SER A 8 -8.80 -30.85 42.80
N ALA A 9 -10.09 -31.19 42.69
CA ALA A 9 -10.74 -32.02 43.72
C ALA A 9 -10.43 -33.54 43.57
N ALA A 10 -10.03 -34.00 42.35
CA ALA A 10 -9.78 -35.42 42.11
C ALA A 10 -8.41 -35.90 42.65
N ILE A 11 -7.42 -35.02 42.81
CA ILE A 11 -6.06 -35.38 43.27
C ILE A 11 -5.97 -35.52 44.79
N ALA A 12 -6.78 -34.79 45.54
CA ALA A 12 -6.79 -34.84 47.01
C ALA A 12 -7.39 -36.14 47.60
N ILE A 13 -8.18 -36.89 46.82
CA ILE A 13 -8.86 -38.11 47.28
C ILE A 13 -7.93 -39.35 47.24
N GLY A 14 -6.87 -39.32 46.40
CA GLY A 14 -5.95 -40.47 46.26
C GLY A 14 -5.04 -40.75 47.47
N GLY A 15 -4.78 -39.73 48.31
CA GLY A 15 -3.83 -39.87 49.43
C GLY A 15 -4.40 -40.46 50.75
N ALA A 16 -5.74 -40.52 50.89
CA ALA A 16 -6.36 -40.89 52.17
C ALA A 16 -6.75 -42.37 52.35
N ILE A 17 -6.68 -43.16 51.27
CA ILE A 17 -7.22 -44.57 51.30
C ILE A 17 -6.15 -45.63 51.58
N PHE A 18 -4.86 -45.28 51.75
CA PHE A 18 -3.76 -46.26 51.86
C PHE A 18 -3.41 -46.76 53.28
N LYS A 19 -4.21 -46.50 54.30
CA LYS A 19 -3.95 -47.02 55.63
C LYS A 19 -4.94 -48.09 56.03
N GLY A 20 -4.75 -49.31 55.57
CA GLY A 20 -5.48 -50.36 56.27
C GLY A 20 -5.86 -51.64 55.49
N ILE A 21 -5.01 -52.22 54.67
CA ILE A 21 -5.28 -53.54 54.10
C ILE A 21 -4.07 -54.45 54.12
N LYS A 22 -4.29 -55.64 54.62
CA LYS A 22 -3.30 -56.73 54.98
C LYS A 22 -2.45 -57.16 53.77
N ALA A 23 -1.18 -57.42 54.00
CA ALA A 23 -0.04 -57.41 53.14
C ALA A 23 0.04 -58.45 51.95
N LYS A 24 -0.92 -59.28 51.70
CA LYS A 24 -0.82 -60.27 50.62
C LYS A 24 -1.69 -59.98 49.41
N ASN A 25 -2.84 -59.38 49.58
CA ASN A 25 -3.70 -58.95 48.47
C ASN A 25 -3.46 -57.46 48.11
N ALA A 26 -2.69 -56.76 48.94
CA ALA A 26 -2.44 -55.31 48.76
C ALA A 26 -1.55 -54.97 47.54
N ARG A 27 -0.75 -55.92 47.04
CA ARG A 27 0.08 -55.67 45.84
C ARG A 27 -0.71 -55.82 44.54
N GLU A 28 -1.51 -56.90 44.44
CA GLU A 28 -2.36 -57.12 43.24
C GLU A 28 -3.43 -56.00 43.13
N ASP A 29 -4.07 -55.65 44.26
CA ASP A 29 -5.03 -54.55 44.33
C ASP A 29 -4.36 -53.20 44.01
N ALA A 30 -3.07 -52.99 44.37
CA ALA A 30 -2.33 -51.80 44.05
C ALA A 30 -1.94 -51.71 42.57
N GLU A 31 -1.53 -52.83 41.97
CA GLU A 31 -1.20 -52.91 40.56
C GLU A 31 -2.46 -52.72 39.69
N GLU A 32 -3.61 -53.34 40.05
CA GLU A 32 -4.88 -53.09 39.36
C GLU A 32 -5.36 -51.64 39.47
N ARG A 33 -5.17 -51.01 40.64
CA ARG A 33 -5.51 -49.58 40.79
C ARG A 33 -4.57 -48.67 40.06
N GLN A 34 -3.29 -49.00 39.99
CA GLN A 34 -2.34 -48.27 39.14
C GLN A 34 -2.72 -48.39 37.68
N ALA A 35 -2.99 -49.60 37.20
CA ALA A 35 -3.42 -49.84 35.82
C ALA A 35 -4.76 -49.13 35.50
N MET A 36 -5.69 -49.09 36.47
CA MET A 36 -6.94 -48.31 36.29
C MET A 36 -6.69 -46.80 36.27
N MET A 37 -5.83 -46.26 37.13
CA MET A 37 -5.45 -44.86 37.12
C MET A 37 -4.74 -44.48 35.81
N GLU A 38 -3.79 -45.29 35.35
CA GLU A 38 -3.11 -45.07 34.07
C GLU A 38 -4.10 -45.06 32.87
N ARG A 39 -5.07 -46.00 32.86
CA ARG A 39 -6.12 -46.00 31.85
C ARG A 39 -7.01 -44.76 31.94
N GLN A 40 -7.35 -44.31 33.13
CA GLN A 40 -8.14 -43.11 33.31
C GLN A 40 -7.36 -41.88 32.91
N ILE A 41 -6.08 -41.78 33.27
CA ILE A 41 -5.20 -40.68 32.85
C ILE A 41 -5.10 -40.65 31.31
N THR A 42 -4.83 -41.81 30.68
CA THR A 42 -4.75 -41.92 29.24
C THR A 42 -6.09 -41.56 28.55
N ALA A 43 -7.22 -41.98 29.17
CA ALA A 43 -8.54 -41.61 28.64
C ALA A 43 -8.84 -40.11 28.78
N PHE A 44 -8.40 -39.48 29.89
CA PHE A 44 -8.50 -38.03 30.05
C PHE A 44 -7.60 -37.28 29.08
N GLU A 45 -6.38 -37.76 28.82
CA GLU A 45 -5.46 -37.17 27.86
C GLU A 45 -6.02 -37.25 26.43
N ASN A 46 -6.56 -38.42 26.04
CA ASN A 46 -7.15 -38.62 24.72
C ASN A 46 -8.46 -37.83 24.49
N ASN A 47 -9.17 -37.48 25.56
CA ASN A 47 -10.41 -36.68 25.50
C ASN A 47 -10.18 -35.18 25.77
N ARG A 48 -8.94 -34.76 26.01
CA ARG A 48 -8.64 -33.34 26.14
C ARG A 48 -8.86 -32.63 24.81
N GLN A 49 -9.53 -31.49 24.88
CA GLN A 49 -9.63 -30.61 23.73
C GLN A 49 -8.25 -30.09 23.35
N ASP A 50 -7.98 -30.03 22.05
CA ASP A 50 -6.77 -29.38 21.53
C ASP A 50 -6.70 -27.92 21.97
N VAL A 51 -5.47 -27.46 22.22
CA VAL A 51 -5.24 -26.04 22.47
C VAL A 51 -5.40 -25.30 21.17
N ILE A 52 -6.51 -24.59 21.03
CA ILE A 52 -6.74 -23.73 19.88
C ILE A 52 -5.95 -22.43 20.10
N ASN A 53 -4.98 -22.20 19.25
CA ASN A 53 -4.24 -20.94 19.24
C ASN A 53 -5.13 -19.85 18.61
N PRO A 54 -5.57 -18.82 19.39
CA PRO A 54 -6.44 -17.77 18.86
C PRO A 54 -5.76 -16.83 17.85
N TYR A 55 -4.45 -16.97 17.68
CA TYR A 55 -3.64 -16.16 16.76
C TYR A 55 -3.26 -16.89 15.47
N SER A 56 -3.65 -18.16 15.31
CA SER A 56 -3.28 -18.99 14.15
C SER A 56 -3.79 -18.44 12.82
N ASP A 57 -4.92 -17.75 12.85
CA ASP A 57 -5.58 -17.25 11.64
C ASP A 57 -5.25 -15.78 11.32
N VAL A 58 -4.31 -15.18 12.09
CA VAL A 58 -3.84 -13.83 11.82
C VAL A 58 -2.88 -13.85 10.64
N THR A 59 -3.34 -13.33 9.50
CA THR A 59 -2.55 -13.19 8.27
C THR A 59 -2.24 -11.72 7.99
N SER A 60 -1.19 -11.49 7.20
CA SER A 60 -0.86 -10.15 6.71
C SER A 60 -1.90 -9.66 5.71
N LEU A 61 -2.28 -8.39 5.81
CA LEU A 61 -3.11 -7.68 4.82
C LEU A 61 -2.25 -6.87 3.83
N ALA A 62 -0.92 -7.05 3.86
CA ALA A 62 0.00 -6.32 3.00
C ALA A 62 -0.30 -6.50 1.50
N ASP A 63 -0.78 -7.68 1.10
CA ASP A 63 -1.12 -7.99 -0.29
C ASP A 63 -2.37 -7.24 -0.80
N LEU A 64 -3.17 -6.69 0.11
CA LEU A 64 -4.30 -5.82 -0.25
C LEU A 64 -3.85 -4.38 -0.57
N ALA A 65 -2.62 -4.02 -0.22
CA ALA A 65 -2.05 -2.71 -0.53
C ALA A 65 -1.65 -2.64 -2.00
N THR A 66 -2.53 -2.13 -2.83
CA THR A 66 -2.27 -1.94 -4.27
C THR A 66 -1.41 -0.69 -4.49
N ASP A 67 -0.38 -0.81 -5.33
CA ASP A 67 0.42 0.31 -5.81
C ASP A 67 -0.34 1.05 -6.93
N LEU A 68 -0.72 2.29 -6.66
CA LEU A 68 -1.45 3.15 -7.59
C LEU A 68 -0.51 4.02 -8.45
N SER A 69 0.81 3.88 -8.30
CA SER A 69 1.81 4.70 -9.02
C SER A 69 1.70 4.57 -10.54
N GLY A 70 1.27 3.41 -11.04
CA GLY A 70 1.08 3.15 -12.47
C GLY A 70 -0.11 3.89 -13.10
N GLY A 71 -1.08 4.34 -12.30
CA GLY A 71 -2.22 5.14 -12.74
C GLY A 71 -1.95 6.65 -12.77
N LEU A 72 -0.82 7.09 -12.23
CA LEU A 72 -0.44 8.49 -12.22
C LEU A 72 0.18 8.89 -13.57
N SER A 73 -0.24 10.03 -14.10
CA SER A 73 0.28 10.56 -15.37
C SER A 73 0.57 12.06 -15.25
N ASN A 74 1.48 12.54 -16.09
CA ASN A 74 1.74 13.97 -16.21
C ASN A 74 0.66 14.62 -17.09
N SER A 75 -0.22 15.41 -16.49
CA SER A 75 -1.30 16.13 -17.20
C SER A 75 -0.78 17.16 -18.22
N PHE A 76 0.49 17.52 -18.13
CA PHE A 76 1.12 18.48 -19.01
C PHE A 76 1.97 17.85 -20.11
N ALA A 77 2.02 16.51 -20.20
CA ALA A 77 2.88 15.80 -21.16
C ALA A 77 2.53 16.05 -22.64
N ASN A 78 1.31 16.50 -22.93
CA ASN A 78 0.82 16.69 -24.29
C ASN A 78 0.36 18.13 -24.54
N LEU A 79 1.02 19.10 -23.94
CA LEU A 79 0.75 20.51 -24.23
C LEU A 79 1.24 20.86 -25.63
N GLY A 80 0.30 21.18 -26.53
CA GLY A 80 0.60 21.71 -27.86
C GLY A 80 0.67 23.22 -27.87
N VAL A 81 1.37 23.76 -28.85
CA VAL A 81 1.34 25.21 -29.14
C VAL A 81 0.05 25.52 -29.88
N ALA A 82 -0.67 26.56 -29.43
CA ALA A 82 -1.87 27.04 -30.13
C ALA A 82 -1.46 27.87 -31.35
N THR A 83 -1.24 27.23 -32.47
CA THR A 83 -0.79 27.90 -33.72
C THR A 83 -1.91 28.65 -34.44
N SER A 84 -3.18 28.24 -34.24
CA SER A 84 -4.33 28.83 -34.94
C SER A 84 -4.44 30.36 -34.79
N ALA A 85 -4.17 30.90 -33.59
CA ALA A 85 -4.19 32.33 -33.35
C ALA A 85 -3.04 33.04 -34.10
N ALA A 86 -1.88 32.40 -34.17
CA ALA A 86 -0.71 32.88 -34.90
C ALA A 86 -0.93 32.86 -36.40
N GLU A 87 -1.56 31.80 -36.92
CA GLU A 87 -1.94 31.67 -38.32
C GLU A 87 -2.94 32.76 -38.74
N ILE A 88 -4.00 32.97 -37.96
CA ILE A 88 -4.97 34.04 -38.19
C ILE A 88 -4.29 35.42 -38.21
N GLN A 89 -3.36 35.67 -37.27
CA GLN A 89 -2.64 36.93 -37.17
C GLN A 89 -1.70 37.14 -38.37
N MET A 90 -1.04 36.09 -38.84
CA MET A 90 -0.23 36.13 -40.04
C MET A 90 -1.09 36.42 -41.30
N GLU A 91 -2.23 35.71 -41.42
CA GLU A 91 -3.17 35.89 -42.53
C GLU A 91 -3.73 37.34 -42.57
N GLN A 92 -4.18 37.87 -41.43
CA GLN A 92 -4.62 39.26 -41.30
C GLN A 92 -3.54 40.25 -41.68
N THR A 93 -2.29 39.98 -41.28
CA THR A 93 -1.15 40.79 -41.65
C THR A 93 -0.90 40.77 -43.16
N ASP A 94 -0.96 39.60 -43.78
CA ASP A 94 -0.74 39.44 -45.22
C ASP A 94 -1.88 40.12 -46.03
N ILE A 95 -3.14 40.03 -45.58
CA ILE A 95 -4.28 40.73 -46.19
C ILE A 95 -4.11 42.26 -46.07
N ALA A 96 -3.74 42.76 -44.86
CA ALA A 96 -3.51 44.17 -44.65
C ALA A 96 -2.36 44.72 -45.52
N LEU A 97 -1.32 43.92 -45.68
CA LEU A 97 -0.21 44.21 -46.58
C LEU A 97 -0.63 44.30 -48.04
N ALA A 98 -1.38 43.33 -48.52
CA ALA A 98 -1.87 43.32 -49.91
C ALA A 98 -2.71 44.58 -50.20
N ASN A 99 -3.67 44.87 -49.31
CA ASN A 99 -4.52 46.07 -49.45
C ASN A 99 -3.73 47.38 -49.44
N THR A 100 -2.71 47.43 -48.60
CA THR A 100 -1.85 48.62 -48.50
C THR A 100 -0.96 48.77 -49.75
N LEU A 101 -0.45 47.64 -50.26
CA LEU A 101 0.35 47.64 -51.50
C LEU A 101 -0.49 48.09 -52.71
N ASP A 102 -1.71 47.61 -52.82
CA ASP A 102 -2.65 48.02 -53.91
C ASP A 102 -2.91 49.51 -53.78
N THR A 103 -3.13 50.05 -52.61
CA THR A 103 -3.32 51.50 -52.38
C THR A 103 -2.07 52.33 -52.75
N LEU A 104 -0.88 51.82 -52.39
CA LEU A 104 0.39 52.43 -52.75
C LEU A 104 0.63 52.45 -54.22
N GLN A 105 0.28 51.37 -54.95
CA GLN A 105 0.35 51.30 -56.41
C GLN A 105 -0.63 52.26 -57.07
N ALA A 106 -1.87 52.31 -56.57
CA ALA A 106 -2.91 53.21 -57.11
C ALA A 106 -2.57 54.71 -56.92
N THR A 107 -1.87 55.06 -55.92
CA THR A 107 -1.49 56.43 -55.57
C THR A 107 -0.14 56.88 -56.14
N GLY A 108 0.58 56.01 -56.87
CA GLY A 108 1.89 56.29 -57.41
C GLY A 108 3.01 56.51 -56.38
N ALA A 109 2.85 55.93 -55.20
CA ALA A 109 3.78 56.05 -54.11
C ALA A 109 5.17 55.48 -54.44
N SER A 110 6.22 56.16 -53.98
CA SER A 110 7.62 55.81 -54.25
C SER A 110 8.04 54.46 -53.64
N ALA A 111 9.12 53.87 -54.14
CA ALA A 111 9.74 52.62 -53.66
C ALA A 111 10.01 52.60 -52.13
N GLY A 112 10.12 53.75 -51.48
CA GLY A 112 10.28 53.91 -50.02
C GLY A 112 9.06 53.40 -49.23
N GLY A 113 7.83 53.56 -49.76
CA GLY A 113 6.62 53.07 -49.12
C GLY A 113 6.56 51.53 -49.06
N ALA A 114 6.92 50.90 -50.21
CA ALA A 114 6.98 49.42 -50.28
C ALA A 114 8.04 48.83 -49.33
N THR A 115 9.19 49.47 -49.19
CA THR A 115 10.23 49.02 -48.27
C THR A 115 9.80 49.17 -46.80
N ALA A 116 9.15 50.28 -46.44
CA ALA A 116 8.62 50.43 -45.08
C ALA A 116 7.54 49.39 -44.72
N LEU A 117 6.67 49.06 -45.73
CA LEU A 117 5.65 48.05 -45.56
C LEU A 117 6.23 46.63 -45.38
N ALA A 118 7.25 46.29 -46.20
CA ALA A 118 7.95 45.00 -46.05
C ALA A 118 8.63 44.87 -44.71
N GLN A 119 9.23 45.97 -44.16
CA GLN A 119 9.81 45.97 -42.83
C GLN A 119 8.74 45.81 -41.73
N ALA A 120 7.58 46.43 -41.87
CA ALA A 120 6.49 46.28 -40.90
C ALA A 120 5.97 44.82 -40.89
N ALA A 121 5.83 44.21 -42.06
CA ALA A 121 5.48 42.80 -42.15
C ALA A 121 6.49 41.87 -41.50
N ALA A 122 7.78 42.09 -41.79
CA ALA A 122 8.83 41.29 -41.19
C ALA A 122 8.81 41.38 -39.66
N ARG A 123 8.60 42.59 -39.10
CA ARG A 123 8.47 42.79 -37.61
C ARG A 123 7.23 42.09 -37.08
N SER A 124 6.08 42.14 -37.77
CA SER A 124 4.87 41.45 -37.36
C SER A 124 5.09 39.93 -37.30
N LYS A 125 5.68 39.34 -38.36
CA LYS A 125 6.01 37.89 -38.41
C LYS A 125 7.04 37.51 -37.31
N GLN A 126 8.03 38.36 -37.06
CA GLN A 126 8.96 38.14 -35.93
C GLN A 126 8.25 38.18 -34.55
N GLY A 127 7.28 39.06 -34.37
CA GLY A 127 6.46 39.13 -33.14
C GLY A 127 5.64 37.86 -32.94
N VAL A 128 5.03 37.32 -34.00
CA VAL A 128 4.29 36.06 -33.95
C VAL A 128 5.23 34.90 -33.64
N ALA A 129 6.38 34.80 -34.30
CA ALA A 129 7.39 33.76 -34.00
C ALA A 129 7.86 33.80 -32.55
N ALA A 130 8.19 34.99 -32.02
CA ALA A 130 8.57 35.17 -30.63
C ALA A 130 7.43 34.78 -29.66
N GLY A 131 6.17 34.99 -30.03
CA GLY A 131 5.00 34.58 -29.29
C GLY A 131 4.89 33.05 -29.18
N ILE A 132 5.11 32.35 -30.30
CA ILE A 132 5.13 30.89 -30.38
C ILE A 132 6.27 30.32 -29.51
N GLU A 133 7.51 30.83 -29.68
CA GLU A 133 8.66 30.39 -28.90
C GLU A 133 8.43 30.57 -27.41
N LYS A 134 7.83 31.69 -26.99
CA LYS A 134 7.49 31.93 -25.60
C LYS A 134 6.45 30.95 -25.06
N GLN A 135 5.45 30.59 -25.87
CA GLN A 135 4.45 29.61 -25.50
C GLN A 135 5.06 28.21 -25.38
N GLU A 136 5.94 27.85 -26.31
CA GLU A 136 6.67 26.57 -26.30
C GLU A 136 7.55 26.45 -25.04
N ALA A 137 8.34 27.48 -24.75
CA ALA A 137 9.15 27.51 -23.51
C ALA A 137 8.31 27.41 -22.22
N ASN A 138 7.10 28.01 -22.22
CA ASN A 138 6.18 27.86 -21.10
C ASN A 138 5.61 26.42 -21.00
N ASN A 139 5.28 25.82 -22.13
CA ASN A 139 4.79 24.43 -22.19
C ASN A 139 5.87 23.47 -21.69
N GLU A 140 7.12 23.60 -22.16
CA GLU A 140 8.25 22.79 -21.67
C GLU A 140 8.45 22.92 -20.16
N LYS A 141 8.33 24.15 -19.65
CA LYS A 141 8.43 24.39 -18.21
C LYS A 141 7.30 23.72 -17.41
N LEU A 142 6.07 23.76 -17.92
CA LEU A 142 4.92 23.10 -17.32
C LEU A 142 5.06 21.58 -17.37
N GLU A 143 5.54 21.05 -18.50
CA GLU A 143 5.82 19.62 -18.68
C GLU A 143 6.87 19.14 -17.67
N ALA A 144 7.98 19.88 -17.52
CA ALA A 144 9.03 19.58 -16.56
C ALA A 144 8.51 19.63 -15.11
N GLN A 145 7.71 20.64 -14.77
CA GLN A 145 7.08 20.74 -13.44
C GLN A 145 6.09 19.58 -13.21
N GLY A 146 5.33 19.20 -14.23
CA GLY A 146 4.41 18.07 -14.18
C GLY A 146 5.15 16.77 -13.97
N ALA A 147 6.26 16.53 -14.67
CA ALA A 147 7.12 15.39 -14.49
C ALA A 147 7.70 15.28 -13.08
N GLN A 148 8.16 16.41 -12.53
CA GLN A 148 8.66 16.46 -11.15
C GLN A 148 7.57 16.13 -10.13
N ARG A 149 6.35 16.67 -10.29
CA ARG A 149 5.21 16.35 -9.41
C ARG A 149 4.82 14.88 -9.52
N LEU A 150 4.77 14.35 -10.72
CA LEU A 150 4.50 12.92 -10.96
C LEU A 150 5.50 12.04 -10.21
N GLN A 151 6.80 12.35 -10.32
CA GLN A 151 7.84 11.61 -9.62
C GLN A 151 7.66 11.67 -8.10
N GLN A 152 7.33 12.84 -7.55
CA GLN A 152 7.05 12.99 -6.11
C GLN A 152 5.85 12.16 -5.66
N GLN A 153 4.76 12.18 -6.45
CA GLN A 153 3.56 11.39 -6.16
C GLN A 153 3.84 9.88 -6.22
N GLN A 154 4.61 9.43 -7.22
CA GLN A 154 5.02 8.03 -7.33
C GLN A 154 5.89 7.59 -6.15
N MET A 155 6.81 8.44 -5.71
CA MET A 155 7.63 8.16 -4.53
C MET A 155 6.78 8.10 -3.26
N ALA A 156 5.86 9.03 -3.07
CA ALA A 156 4.95 9.05 -1.93
C ALA A 156 4.07 7.78 -1.90
N GLU A 157 3.57 7.35 -3.05
CA GLU A 157 2.77 6.13 -3.17
C GLU A 157 3.59 4.87 -2.82
N LYS A 158 4.81 4.77 -3.30
CA LYS A 158 5.72 3.68 -2.93
C LYS A 158 6.02 3.66 -1.43
N GLN A 159 6.24 4.82 -0.83
CA GLN A 159 6.42 4.94 0.62
C GLN A 159 5.17 4.52 1.40
N ARG A 160 3.96 4.87 0.90
CA ARG A 160 2.69 4.44 1.49
C ARG A 160 2.56 2.92 1.49
N VAL A 161 2.78 2.28 0.34
CA VAL A 161 2.70 0.82 0.21
C VAL A 161 3.74 0.15 1.10
N GLN A 162 4.97 0.62 1.09
CA GLN A 162 6.05 0.10 1.95
C GLN A 162 5.71 0.26 3.44
N GLY A 163 5.13 1.39 3.84
CA GLY A 163 4.68 1.62 5.22
C GLY A 163 3.61 0.61 5.66
N ILE A 164 2.65 0.30 4.78
CA ILE A 164 1.63 -0.72 5.03
C ILE A 164 2.28 -2.10 5.18
N GLN A 165 3.18 -2.48 4.29
CA GLN A 165 3.87 -3.78 4.33
C GLN A 165 4.66 -3.96 5.63
N ILE A 166 5.40 -2.94 6.07
CA ILE A 166 6.15 -2.97 7.33
C ILE A 166 5.20 -3.07 8.53
N SER A 167 4.12 -2.30 8.54
CA SER A 167 3.13 -2.32 9.63
C SER A 167 2.42 -3.67 9.73
N GLU A 168 1.99 -4.23 8.61
CA GLU A 168 1.32 -5.53 8.56
C GLU A 168 2.28 -6.67 8.90
N GLY A 169 3.52 -6.63 8.43
CA GLY A 169 4.55 -7.59 8.82
C GLY A 169 4.84 -7.55 10.34
N GLY A 170 4.86 -6.37 10.93
CA GLY A 170 4.97 -6.20 12.39
C GLY A 170 3.78 -6.80 13.14
N ARG A 171 2.55 -6.59 12.63
CA ARG A 171 1.32 -7.16 13.20
C ARG A 171 1.34 -8.70 13.17
N GLU A 172 1.73 -9.28 12.05
CA GLU A 172 1.85 -10.72 11.89
C GLU A 172 2.92 -11.33 12.81
N GLN A 173 4.10 -10.69 12.89
CA GLN A 173 5.16 -11.13 13.81
C GLN A 173 4.71 -11.07 15.27
N MET A 174 3.97 -10.03 15.67
CA MET A 174 3.44 -9.91 17.03
C MET A 174 2.40 -11.00 17.32
N ALA A 175 1.48 -11.27 16.37
CA ALA A 175 0.49 -12.33 16.51
C ALA A 175 1.18 -13.71 16.64
N ASN A 176 2.18 -13.98 15.81
CA ASN A 176 2.97 -15.22 15.87
C ASN A 176 3.75 -15.36 17.19
N ALA A 177 4.27 -14.26 17.73
CA ALA A 177 4.94 -14.28 19.04
C ALA A 177 3.95 -14.55 20.18
N GLN A 178 2.78 -13.91 20.16
CA GLN A 178 1.71 -14.13 21.13
C GLN A 178 1.14 -15.55 21.04
N GLY A 179 0.97 -16.07 19.82
CA GLY A 179 0.53 -17.44 19.58
C GLY A 179 1.48 -18.45 20.20
N ARG A 180 2.79 -18.31 19.97
CA ARG A 180 3.81 -19.19 20.58
C ARG A 180 3.84 -19.08 22.11
N ALA A 181 3.72 -17.88 22.64
CA ALA A 181 3.66 -17.69 24.10
C ALA A 181 2.40 -18.33 24.71
N PHE A 182 1.27 -18.23 24.01
CA PHE A 182 0.02 -18.86 24.42
C PHE A 182 0.12 -20.40 24.40
N GLU A 183 0.67 -20.97 23.33
CA GLU A 183 0.89 -22.42 23.21
C GLU A 183 1.81 -22.92 24.33
N PHE A 184 2.95 -22.25 24.54
CA PHE A 184 3.91 -22.58 25.59
C PHE A 184 3.25 -22.54 26.99
N SER A 185 2.56 -21.45 27.32
CA SER A 185 1.91 -21.32 28.63
C SER A 185 0.79 -22.35 28.82
N SER A 186 0.06 -22.69 27.75
CA SER A 186 -0.99 -23.70 27.79
C SER A 186 -0.42 -25.10 27.99
N GLN A 187 0.73 -25.39 27.37
CA GLN A 187 1.44 -26.65 27.55
C GLN A 187 2.02 -26.77 28.94
N GLU A 188 2.68 -25.74 29.46
CA GLU A 188 3.21 -25.70 30.84
C GLU A 188 2.12 -25.89 31.87
N ASN A 189 0.96 -25.24 31.71
CA ASN A 189 -0.19 -25.44 32.58
C ASN A 189 -0.75 -26.87 32.53
N ARG A 190 -0.69 -27.55 31.38
CA ARG A 190 -1.08 -28.96 31.22
C ARG A 190 -0.10 -29.86 31.96
N ASP A 191 1.21 -29.63 31.80
CA ASP A 191 2.26 -30.42 32.46
C ASP A 191 2.22 -30.27 33.98
N ASN A 192 1.98 -29.06 34.48
CA ASN A 192 1.82 -28.79 35.92
C ASN A 192 0.56 -29.41 36.53
N MET A 193 -0.46 -29.73 35.73
CA MET A 193 -1.65 -30.44 36.20
C MET A 193 -1.48 -31.97 36.24
N GLN A 194 -0.38 -32.49 35.69
CA GLN A 194 -0.04 -33.93 35.71
C GLN A 194 0.82 -34.33 36.89
N LEU A 195 1.46 -33.38 37.57
CA LEU A 195 2.26 -33.56 38.80
C LEU A 195 1.38 -33.48 40.04
#